data_698e62dc7b232cec898891de61207c57
#
_entry.id   698e62dc7b232cec898891de61207c57
#
_cell.length_a   1.000
_cell.length_b   1.000
_cell.length_c   1.000
_cell.angle_alpha   90.00
_cell.angle_beta   90.00
_cell.angle_gamma   90.00
#
_symmetry.space_group_name_H-M   'P 1'
#
loop_
_entity.id
_entity.type
_entity.pdbx_description
1 polymer ?
#
loop_
_entity_poly.entity_id
_entity_poly.type
_entity_poly.pdbx_seq_one_letter_code
_entity_poly.pdbx_strand_id
1 'polypeptide(L)'
;MLNEKHLNILEKRGLDAELLVMLGVSSSDKLSGDCIAIPYLDGDAVVNHKYRTLGDKKRFMQDADARKVFWNRNAITDPTLKDQPLIITEGEFDAMIAMQCGYQRVVSVPDGAPKQQVEDLDGAKYSYVDEVFQQLRDIDEIILCTDSDPQGINLMNDLALKIGRHRCKWVKYPKDCKDLNEAFIAYGHKAVTETMNRAKWFEVDGVYRMSELAPEPYRKPHETGLIDEHYKIRLGDFTVVTGIPGHGKTALINDICCRMTYRYGWGVAYASFEQHPQSDHKRNLRTWFNKKKVIHQTDEEKARADDWIDNNFSFIVPGFEDDVTLTWMLERAAASVIQHGVKIVVIDPWNEMDHDRPRGMSLTEYTGFAIKQFKAFARKYQIHLIVAAHPAKQQKKEDGTYSVPTLYDISDSAHWYNKCDVGLVVHRDETGTILRTAKSKYHDQIGVPGDELALFNISTGGYDIVPEELR
;
A
#
# COMPACT_ATOMS: atom_id res chain seq x y z
N MET A 1 -42.97 18.16 32.96
CA MET A 1 -43.82 17.64 31.89
C MET A 1 -43.87 18.64 30.75
N LEU A 2 -44.08 18.21 29.52
CA LEU A 2 -44.32 19.11 28.38
C LEU A 2 -45.67 19.77 28.49
N ASN A 3 -45.76 21.10 28.23
CA ASN A 3 -47.01 21.79 28.09
C ASN A 3 -47.62 21.55 26.69
N GLU A 4 -48.91 21.78 26.54
CA GLU A 4 -49.65 21.51 25.30
C GLU A 4 -49.09 22.30 24.09
N LYS A 5 -48.65 23.56 24.29
CA LYS A 5 -48.04 24.39 23.24
C LYS A 5 -46.73 23.73 22.70
N HIS A 6 -45.83 23.30 23.58
CA HIS A 6 -44.58 22.69 23.21
C HIS A 6 -44.77 21.31 22.57
N LEU A 7 -45.71 20.53 23.08
CA LEU A 7 -46.08 19.24 22.52
C LEU A 7 -46.56 19.39 21.07
N ASN A 8 -47.48 20.28 20.81
CA ASN A 8 -48.01 20.56 19.46
C ASN A 8 -46.89 21.01 18.46
N ILE A 9 -45.89 21.74 18.93
CA ILE A 9 -44.77 22.15 18.09
C ILE A 9 -43.85 20.94 17.75
N LEU A 10 -43.62 20.07 18.75
CA LEU A 10 -42.77 18.88 18.58
C LEU A 10 -43.43 17.83 17.68
N GLU A 11 -44.74 17.62 17.83
CA GLU A 11 -45.53 16.76 16.94
C GLU A 11 -45.54 17.26 15.49
N LYS A 12 -45.62 18.58 15.26
CA LYS A 12 -45.45 19.16 13.92
C LYS A 12 -44.07 18.94 13.32
N ARG A 13 -43.07 18.68 14.16
CA ARG A 13 -41.72 18.24 13.76
C ARG A 13 -41.60 16.73 13.60
N GLY A 14 -42.72 16.01 13.68
CA GLY A 14 -42.75 14.56 13.50
C GLY A 14 -42.35 13.76 14.74
N LEU A 15 -42.17 14.39 15.89
CA LEU A 15 -41.76 13.70 17.11
C LEU A 15 -42.99 13.13 17.85
N ASP A 16 -42.88 11.87 18.27
CA ASP A 16 -43.92 11.15 18.97
C ASP A 16 -44.04 11.58 20.43
N ALA A 17 -45.28 11.86 20.88
CA ALA A 17 -45.56 12.34 22.21
C ALA A 17 -45.18 11.33 23.32
N GLU A 18 -45.44 10.05 23.11
CA GLU A 18 -45.16 9.01 24.10
C GLU A 18 -43.63 8.83 24.25
N LEU A 19 -42.91 8.87 23.11
CA LEU A 19 -41.44 8.84 23.10
C LEU A 19 -40.85 10.04 23.85
N LEU A 20 -41.34 11.24 23.62
CA LEU A 20 -40.86 12.45 24.31
C LEU A 20 -41.07 12.36 25.86
N VAL A 21 -42.18 11.83 26.30
CA VAL A 21 -42.46 11.59 27.74
C VAL A 21 -41.52 10.53 28.31
N MET A 22 -41.32 9.42 27.59
CA MET A 22 -40.39 8.34 27.98
C MET A 22 -38.96 8.84 28.12
N LEU A 23 -38.52 9.72 27.23
CA LEU A 23 -37.19 10.33 27.23
C LEU A 23 -37.04 11.48 28.26
N GLY A 24 -38.06 11.80 29.02
CA GLY A 24 -38.04 12.84 30.07
C GLY A 24 -37.98 14.28 29.55
N VAL A 25 -38.34 14.51 28.29
CA VAL A 25 -38.37 15.86 27.71
C VAL A 25 -39.43 16.66 28.39
N SER A 26 -39.13 17.89 28.80
CA SER A 26 -40.03 18.73 29.55
C SER A 26 -39.98 20.18 29.10
N SER A 27 -41.04 20.94 29.41
CA SER A 27 -41.07 22.40 29.26
C SER A 27 -40.19 23.06 30.32
N SER A 28 -39.48 24.12 29.96
CA SER A 28 -38.60 24.89 30.84
C SER A 28 -38.78 26.39 30.58
N ASP A 29 -38.50 27.19 31.59
CA ASP A 29 -38.52 28.66 31.56
C ASP A 29 -37.10 29.26 31.46
N LYS A 30 -36.06 28.45 31.40
CA LYS A 30 -34.68 28.93 31.42
C LYS A 30 -34.33 29.84 30.24
N LEU A 31 -34.70 29.68 29.08
CA LEU A 31 -34.37 30.54 27.93
C LEU A 31 -35.49 31.53 27.63
N SER A 32 -35.82 32.44 28.60
CA SER A 32 -36.88 33.43 28.50
C SER A 32 -38.29 32.82 28.37
N GLY A 33 -38.53 31.66 29.00
CA GLY A 33 -39.85 31.10 29.21
C GLY A 33 -40.47 30.29 28.08
N ASP A 34 -39.76 30.05 26.98
CA ASP A 34 -40.31 29.31 25.82
C ASP A 34 -39.30 28.29 25.25
N CYS A 35 -38.88 27.35 26.10
CA CYS A 35 -37.94 26.31 25.73
C CYS A 35 -38.29 24.94 26.32
N ILE A 36 -37.69 23.92 25.76
CA ILE A 36 -37.71 22.57 26.32
C ILE A 36 -36.37 22.23 26.97
N ALA A 37 -36.41 21.34 27.96
CA ALA A 37 -35.27 20.70 28.57
C ALA A 37 -35.18 19.24 28.11
N ILE A 38 -34.05 18.84 27.60
CA ILE A 38 -33.72 17.47 27.17
C ILE A 38 -32.66 16.94 28.14
N PRO A 39 -32.97 15.91 28.96
CA PRO A 39 -32.04 15.36 29.93
C PRO A 39 -30.99 14.48 29.24
N TYR A 40 -29.76 14.53 29.73
CA TYR A 40 -28.65 13.64 29.39
C TYR A 40 -28.39 12.73 30.58
N LEU A 41 -28.41 11.43 30.33
CA LEU A 41 -28.32 10.40 31.37
C LEU A 41 -27.01 9.64 31.27
N ASP A 42 -26.45 9.29 32.43
CA ASP A 42 -25.38 8.32 32.60
C ASP A 42 -25.79 7.27 33.60
N GLY A 43 -26.16 6.08 33.13
CA GLY A 43 -27.01 5.16 33.89
C GLY A 43 -28.38 5.80 34.17
N ASP A 44 -28.80 5.82 35.46
CA ASP A 44 -30.05 6.43 35.87
C ASP A 44 -29.90 7.89 36.31
N ALA A 45 -28.66 8.41 36.32
CA ALA A 45 -28.36 9.77 36.78
C ALA A 45 -28.48 10.80 35.65
N VAL A 46 -29.20 11.88 35.88
CA VAL A 46 -29.17 13.05 34.99
C VAL A 46 -27.87 13.83 35.23
N VAL A 47 -27.00 13.88 34.21
CA VAL A 47 -25.68 14.53 34.29
C VAL A 47 -25.63 15.89 33.60
N ASN A 48 -26.62 16.20 32.77
CA ASN A 48 -26.75 17.46 32.06
C ASN A 48 -28.19 17.65 31.57
N HIS A 49 -28.58 18.90 31.28
CA HIS A 49 -29.75 19.22 30.47
C HIS A 49 -29.36 20.13 29.34
N LYS A 50 -29.88 19.85 28.15
CA LYS A 50 -29.82 20.80 27.04
C LYS A 50 -31.16 21.50 26.87
N TYR A 51 -31.12 22.81 27.01
CA TYR A 51 -32.26 23.68 26.82
C TYR A 51 -32.28 24.20 25.41
N ARG A 52 -33.43 24.15 24.75
CA ARG A 52 -33.61 24.57 23.35
C ARG A 52 -34.92 25.33 23.19
N THR A 53 -34.85 26.54 22.58
CA THR A 53 -36.06 27.27 22.18
C THR A 53 -36.73 26.60 20.98
N LEU A 54 -38.04 26.64 20.92
CA LEU A 54 -38.84 26.06 19.84
C LEU A 54 -39.32 27.08 18.80
N GLY A 55 -39.08 28.38 19.02
CA GLY A 55 -39.43 29.46 18.09
C GLY A 55 -38.45 29.65 16.95
N ASP A 56 -38.65 30.71 16.14
CA ASP A 56 -37.87 31.02 14.94
C ASP A 56 -36.35 31.22 15.21
N LYS A 57 -36.04 31.80 16.37
CA LYS A 57 -34.65 31.98 16.82
C LYS A 57 -34.23 30.81 17.70
N LYS A 58 -33.47 29.89 17.12
CA LYS A 58 -32.90 28.77 17.87
C LYS A 58 -31.83 29.27 18.86
N ARG A 59 -32.06 29.05 20.15
CA ARG A 59 -31.06 29.26 21.21
C ARG A 59 -30.86 27.94 21.94
N PHE A 60 -29.65 27.71 22.37
CA PHE A 60 -29.25 26.52 23.12
C PHE A 60 -28.52 26.95 24.39
N MET A 61 -28.71 26.21 25.46
CA MET A 61 -27.96 26.35 26.70
C MET A 61 -27.84 24.96 27.33
N GLN A 62 -26.78 24.71 28.06
CA GLN A 62 -26.60 23.52 28.89
C GLN A 62 -26.46 23.94 30.35
N ASP A 63 -26.54 22.99 31.26
CA ASP A 63 -26.32 23.28 32.68
C ASP A 63 -24.86 23.72 32.89
N ALA A 64 -24.62 24.63 33.85
CA ALA A 64 -23.26 25.10 34.16
C ALA A 64 -22.42 23.93 34.68
N ASP A 65 -21.16 23.85 34.25
CA ASP A 65 -20.19 22.81 34.64
C ASP A 65 -20.66 21.36 34.43
N ALA A 66 -21.65 21.16 33.55
CA ALA A 66 -22.17 19.83 33.24
C ALA A 66 -21.15 18.99 32.44
N ARG A 67 -21.15 17.70 32.67
CA ARG A 67 -20.37 16.76 31.89
C ARG A 67 -20.81 16.75 30.43
N LYS A 68 -19.82 16.79 29.52
CA LYS A 68 -20.05 16.61 28.09
C LYS A 68 -20.10 15.12 27.78
N VAL A 69 -21.28 14.59 27.56
CA VAL A 69 -21.49 13.18 27.19
C VAL A 69 -22.41 13.11 25.97
N PHE A 70 -22.38 12.01 25.24
CA PHE A 70 -23.40 11.76 24.22
C PHE A 70 -24.81 11.78 24.86
N TRP A 71 -25.77 12.37 24.19
CA TRP A 71 -27.19 12.15 24.54
C TRP A 71 -27.54 10.67 24.28
N ASN A 72 -28.30 10.08 25.17
CA ASN A 72 -28.64 8.65 25.14
C ASN A 72 -27.44 7.71 25.19
N ARG A 73 -26.35 8.11 25.87
CA ARG A 73 -25.10 7.34 25.92
C ARG A 73 -25.25 5.89 26.38
N ASN A 74 -26.29 5.59 27.19
CA ASN A 74 -26.56 4.25 27.70
C ASN A 74 -26.78 3.25 26.56
N ALA A 75 -27.27 3.68 25.39
CA ALA A 75 -27.46 2.84 24.23
C ALA A 75 -26.12 2.30 23.63
N ILE A 76 -25.00 2.91 23.97
CA ILE A 76 -23.69 2.43 23.54
C ILE A 76 -23.35 1.07 24.18
N THR A 77 -23.67 0.95 25.47
CA THR A 77 -23.31 -0.20 26.32
C THR A 77 -24.45 -1.14 26.61
N ASP A 78 -25.63 -0.87 26.13
CA ASP A 78 -26.82 -1.73 26.33
C ASP A 78 -26.61 -3.09 25.66
N PRO A 79 -26.51 -4.19 26.42
CA PRO A 79 -26.26 -5.51 25.86
C PRO A 79 -27.40 -6.04 24.98
N THR A 80 -28.59 -5.51 25.11
CA THR A 80 -29.75 -5.90 24.28
C THR A 80 -29.64 -5.31 22.85
N LEU A 81 -28.84 -4.26 22.68
CA LEU A 81 -28.64 -3.54 21.40
C LEU A 81 -27.32 -3.90 20.71
N LYS A 82 -26.55 -4.83 21.27
CA LYS A 82 -25.16 -5.12 20.78
C LYS A 82 -25.09 -5.52 19.30
N ASP A 83 -26.12 -6.16 18.77
CA ASP A 83 -26.18 -6.64 17.39
C ASP A 83 -26.68 -5.58 16.39
N GLN A 84 -27.04 -4.38 16.89
CA GLN A 84 -27.44 -3.24 16.07
C GLN A 84 -26.23 -2.33 15.78
N PRO A 85 -26.14 -1.69 14.60
CA PRO A 85 -25.17 -0.63 14.39
C PRO A 85 -25.44 0.53 15.34
N LEU A 86 -24.37 1.21 15.79
CA LEU A 86 -24.52 2.45 16.55
C LEU A 86 -24.76 3.60 15.57
N ILE A 87 -25.81 4.36 15.78
CA ILE A 87 -26.09 5.58 15.02
C ILE A 87 -25.65 6.78 15.83
N ILE A 88 -24.89 7.69 15.23
CA ILE A 88 -24.49 8.97 15.83
C ILE A 88 -25.11 10.10 15.00
N THR A 89 -25.96 10.89 15.62
CA THR A 89 -26.60 12.06 14.98
C THR A 89 -25.99 13.37 15.48
N GLU A 90 -26.20 14.46 14.72
CA GLU A 90 -25.79 15.80 15.13
C GLU A 90 -26.76 16.39 16.16
N GLY A 91 -28.02 16.12 16.01
CA GLY A 91 -29.09 16.65 16.87
C GLY A 91 -29.90 15.59 17.61
N GLU A 92 -30.42 15.93 18.81
CA GLU A 92 -31.24 15.03 19.60
C GLU A 92 -32.55 14.67 18.88
N PHE A 93 -33.11 15.61 18.11
CA PHE A 93 -34.34 15.35 17.34
C PHE A 93 -34.12 14.29 16.26
N ASP A 94 -32.99 14.30 15.60
CA ASP A 94 -32.63 13.28 14.61
C ASP A 94 -32.48 11.91 15.27
N ALA A 95 -31.88 11.87 16.46
CA ALA A 95 -31.81 10.65 17.24
C ALA A 95 -33.18 10.14 17.65
N MET A 96 -34.07 11.02 18.11
CA MET A 96 -35.45 10.66 18.47
C MET A 96 -36.24 10.14 17.25
N ILE A 97 -36.08 10.75 16.07
CA ILE A 97 -36.66 10.27 14.82
C ILE A 97 -36.12 8.86 14.48
N ALA A 98 -34.81 8.62 14.63
CA ALA A 98 -34.28 7.30 14.44
C ALA A 98 -34.87 6.28 15.40
N MET A 99 -35.03 6.63 16.68
CA MET A 99 -35.66 5.75 17.70
C MET A 99 -37.09 5.38 17.34
N GLN A 100 -37.95 6.33 16.98
CA GLN A 100 -39.33 6.04 16.57
C GLN A 100 -39.43 5.29 15.24
N CYS A 101 -38.35 5.27 14.44
CA CYS A 101 -38.21 4.43 13.26
C CYS A 101 -37.62 3.04 13.57
N GLY A 102 -37.42 2.67 14.84
CA GLY A 102 -37.00 1.34 15.27
C GLY A 102 -35.48 1.21 15.50
N TYR A 103 -34.68 2.26 15.32
CA TYR A 103 -33.27 2.27 15.58
C TYR A 103 -32.96 2.68 17.02
N GLN A 104 -32.86 1.70 17.93
CA GLN A 104 -32.72 1.98 19.35
C GLN A 104 -31.30 2.30 19.78
N ARG A 105 -30.26 1.76 19.07
CA ARG A 105 -28.87 2.04 19.36
C ARG A 105 -28.40 3.33 18.69
N VAL A 106 -28.94 4.46 19.19
CA VAL A 106 -28.68 5.80 18.65
C VAL A 106 -28.28 6.77 19.73
N VAL A 107 -27.30 7.62 19.44
CA VAL A 107 -26.82 8.70 20.30
C VAL A 107 -26.73 10.01 19.51
N SER A 108 -26.72 11.14 20.20
CA SER A 108 -26.51 12.45 19.60
C SER A 108 -25.29 13.14 20.23
N VAL A 109 -24.54 13.92 19.44
CA VAL A 109 -23.46 14.73 19.98
C VAL A 109 -24.03 15.86 20.90
N PRO A 110 -23.32 16.21 22.00
CA PRO A 110 -23.83 17.23 22.94
C PRO A 110 -23.74 18.65 22.39
N ASP A 111 -22.73 18.91 21.57
CA ASP A 111 -22.46 20.23 20.98
C ASP A 111 -22.65 20.17 19.46
N GLY A 112 -23.13 21.25 18.86
CA GLY A 112 -23.29 21.34 17.41
C GLY A 112 -21.95 21.16 16.65
N ALA A 113 -22.07 20.98 15.35
CA ALA A 113 -20.93 20.80 14.47
C ALA A 113 -19.94 21.98 14.49
N PRO A 114 -18.64 21.74 14.29
CA PRO A 114 -17.62 22.78 14.24
C PRO A 114 -17.72 23.56 12.91
N LYS A 115 -17.42 24.87 12.97
CA LYS A 115 -17.39 25.71 11.74
C LYS A 115 -16.31 25.28 10.75
N GLN A 116 -15.21 24.73 11.25
CA GLN A 116 -14.08 24.20 10.49
C GLN A 116 -13.67 22.87 11.10
N GLN A 117 -13.03 22.03 10.32
CA GLN A 117 -12.45 20.77 10.78
C GLN A 117 -11.47 21.03 11.93
N VAL A 118 -11.51 20.22 12.97
CA VAL A 118 -10.69 20.41 14.17
C VAL A 118 -9.34 19.75 13.98
N GLU A 119 -8.24 20.50 14.15
CA GLU A 119 -6.88 19.97 14.02
C GLU A 119 -6.52 19.04 15.20
N ASP A 120 -6.90 19.41 16.43
CA ASP A 120 -6.67 18.61 17.63
C ASP A 120 -7.93 17.85 18.02
N LEU A 121 -8.06 16.61 17.57
CA LEU A 121 -9.19 15.75 17.89
C LEU A 121 -9.21 15.25 19.35
N ASP A 122 -8.09 15.35 20.06
CA ASP A 122 -7.98 14.96 21.48
C ASP A 122 -8.29 16.12 22.43
N GLY A 123 -8.61 17.29 21.88
CA GLY A 123 -9.00 18.47 22.62
C GLY A 123 -10.42 18.40 23.21
N ALA A 124 -10.77 19.43 23.98
CA ALA A 124 -12.04 19.54 24.74
C ALA A 124 -13.31 19.42 23.85
N LYS A 125 -13.22 19.67 22.54
CA LYS A 125 -14.37 19.61 21.62
C LYS A 125 -14.98 18.20 21.56
N TYR A 126 -14.14 17.17 21.52
CA TYR A 126 -14.54 15.77 21.36
C TYR A 126 -14.32 14.91 22.63
N SER A 127 -14.15 15.54 23.80
CA SER A 127 -13.98 14.83 25.08
C SER A 127 -15.08 13.83 25.40
N TYR A 128 -16.30 14.06 24.92
CA TYR A 128 -17.42 13.13 25.07
C TYR A 128 -17.22 11.80 24.32
N VAL A 129 -16.38 11.79 23.27
CA VAL A 129 -15.99 10.57 22.57
C VAL A 129 -14.97 9.81 23.42
N ASP A 130 -14.02 10.51 24.04
CA ASP A 130 -12.97 9.92 24.87
C ASP A 130 -13.55 9.18 26.08
N GLU A 131 -14.63 9.71 26.68
CA GLU A 131 -15.30 9.06 27.81
C GLU A 131 -15.85 7.65 27.49
N VAL A 132 -16.17 7.37 26.24
CA VAL A 132 -16.73 6.08 25.78
C VAL A 132 -15.86 5.40 24.71
N PHE A 133 -14.61 5.85 24.58
CA PHE A 133 -13.75 5.39 23.49
C PHE A 133 -13.51 3.87 23.50
N GLN A 134 -13.33 3.28 24.69
CA GLN A 134 -13.14 1.83 24.81
C GLN A 134 -14.37 1.06 24.34
N GLN A 135 -15.56 1.52 24.70
CA GLN A 135 -16.82 0.90 24.30
C GLN A 135 -17.07 1.06 22.78
N LEU A 136 -16.69 2.22 22.21
CA LEU A 136 -16.80 2.43 20.75
C LEU A 136 -15.88 1.52 19.96
N ARG A 137 -14.73 1.12 20.51
CA ARG A 137 -13.80 0.18 19.85
C ARG A 137 -14.39 -1.20 19.64
N ASP A 138 -15.33 -1.61 20.48
CA ASP A 138 -15.99 -2.93 20.41
C ASP A 138 -17.20 -2.95 19.47
N ILE A 139 -17.47 -1.82 18.78
CA ILE A 139 -18.57 -1.68 17.82
C ILE A 139 -18.01 -1.74 16.40
N ASP A 140 -18.44 -2.73 15.63
CA ASP A 140 -17.95 -2.97 14.27
C ASP A 140 -18.56 -2.04 13.22
N GLU A 141 -19.79 -1.54 13.48
CA GLU A 141 -20.50 -0.69 12.55
C GLU A 141 -21.10 0.54 13.24
N ILE A 142 -20.66 1.73 12.81
CA ILE A 142 -21.13 3.02 13.31
C ILE A 142 -21.63 3.85 12.13
N ILE A 143 -22.88 4.30 12.17
CA ILE A 143 -23.50 5.12 11.13
C ILE A 143 -23.53 6.58 11.57
N LEU A 144 -22.81 7.44 10.86
CA LEU A 144 -22.77 8.87 11.13
C LEU A 144 -23.89 9.57 10.35
N CYS A 145 -24.87 10.09 11.09
CA CYS A 145 -26.05 10.79 10.58
C CYS A 145 -25.97 12.27 10.97
N THR A 146 -24.95 12.96 10.52
CA THR A 146 -24.77 14.41 10.70
C THR A 146 -25.51 15.18 9.62
N ASP A 147 -25.72 16.50 9.81
CA ASP A 147 -26.33 17.35 8.79
C ASP A 147 -25.50 17.33 7.49
N SER A 148 -26.13 17.47 6.34
CA SER A 148 -25.45 17.50 5.03
C SER A 148 -24.88 18.88 4.67
N ASP A 149 -24.92 19.84 5.59
CA ASP A 149 -24.29 21.14 5.41
C ASP A 149 -22.76 21.09 5.66
N PRO A 150 -21.99 22.14 5.32
CA PRO A 150 -20.54 22.12 5.50
C PRO A 150 -20.08 21.85 6.94
N GLN A 151 -20.86 22.27 7.95
CA GLN A 151 -20.52 22.06 9.36
C GLN A 151 -20.76 20.60 9.77
N GLY A 152 -21.88 20.02 9.36
CA GLY A 152 -22.18 18.61 9.61
C GLY A 152 -21.20 17.68 8.89
N ILE A 153 -20.72 18.04 7.70
CA ILE A 153 -19.64 17.31 6.99
C ILE A 153 -18.34 17.37 7.77
N ASN A 154 -17.97 18.52 8.37
CA ASN A 154 -16.80 18.61 9.24
C ASN A 154 -16.95 17.69 10.46
N LEU A 155 -18.07 17.72 11.14
CA LEU A 155 -18.34 16.84 12.28
C LEU A 155 -18.25 15.36 11.89
N MET A 156 -18.83 14.99 10.75
CA MET A 156 -18.77 13.63 10.22
C MET A 156 -17.31 13.14 10.01
N ASN A 157 -16.49 13.98 9.38
CA ASN A 157 -15.09 13.64 9.12
C ASN A 157 -14.27 13.54 10.41
N ASP A 158 -14.47 14.47 11.34
CA ASP A 158 -13.77 14.49 12.64
C ASP A 158 -14.14 13.25 13.47
N LEU A 159 -15.42 12.91 13.56
CA LEU A 159 -15.88 11.69 14.25
C LEU A 159 -15.32 10.42 13.59
N ALA A 160 -15.35 10.34 12.25
CA ALA A 160 -14.81 9.20 11.54
C ALA A 160 -13.30 9.03 11.75
N LEU A 161 -12.55 10.12 11.82
CA LEU A 161 -11.10 10.08 12.11
C LEU A 161 -10.85 9.65 13.57
N LYS A 162 -11.57 10.23 14.53
CA LYS A 162 -11.37 9.93 15.97
C LYS A 162 -11.80 8.52 16.33
N ILE A 163 -12.92 8.04 15.81
CA ILE A 163 -13.47 6.69 16.11
C ILE A 163 -12.77 5.60 15.28
N GLY A 164 -12.35 5.94 14.04
CA GLY A 164 -11.75 5.04 13.06
C GLY A 164 -12.62 4.84 11.83
N ARG A 165 -12.18 5.35 10.68
CA ARG A 165 -12.91 5.30 9.39
C ARG A 165 -13.33 3.89 8.98
N HIS A 166 -12.54 2.87 9.31
CA HIS A 166 -12.78 1.48 8.93
C HIS A 166 -14.06 0.87 9.51
N ARG A 167 -14.64 1.49 10.56
CA ARG A 167 -15.89 1.07 11.20
C ARG A 167 -17.03 2.07 11.03
N CYS A 168 -16.79 3.18 10.33
CA CYS A 168 -17.77 4.23 10.13
C CYS A 168 -18.41 4.16 8.75
N LYS A 169 -19.71 4.39 8.71
CA LYS A 169 -20.52 4.66 7.53
C LYS A 169 -21.06 6.08 7.61
N TRP A 170 -21.40 6.64 6.48
CA TRP A 170 -22.06 7.93 6.35
C TRP A 170 -23.32 7.80 5.51
N VAL A 171 -24.30 8.65 5.75
CA VAL A 171 -25.57 8.64 5.06
C VAL A 171 -25.68 9.75 4.02
N LYS A 172 -26.51 9.52 3.02
CA LYS A 172 -26.96 10.53 2.07
C LYS A 172 -28.45 10.67 2.18
N TYR A 173 -28.91 11.87 2.55
CA TYR A 173 -30.32 12.16 2.67
C TYR A 173 -31.04 12.26 1.33
N PRO A 174 -32.38 12.11 1.30
CA PRO A 174 -33.19 12.41 0.12
C PRO A 174 -32.96 13.83 -0.38
N LYS A 175 -33.37 14.09 -1.62
CA LYS A 175 -33.26 15.42 -2.22
C LYS A 175 -34.00 16.45 -1.35
N ASP A 176 -33.39 17.62 -1.20
CA ASP A 176 -33.93 18.75 -0.42
C ASP A 176 -34.09 18.52 1.09
N CYS A 177 -33.49 17.43 1.62
CA CYS A 177 -33.39 17.16 3.06
C CYS A 177 -31.92 17.22 3.51
N LYS A 178 -31.68 17.81 4.68
CA LYS A 178 -30.31 17.93 5.22
C LYS A 178 -30.04 17.02 6.43
N ASP A 179 -31.08 16.52 7.08
CA ASP A 179 -31.01 15.70 8.27
C ASP A 179 -32.13 14.64 8.30
N LEU A 180 -32.12 13.77 9.32
CA LEU A 180 -33.16 12.71 9.47
C LEU A 180 -34.53 13.28 9.77
N ASN A 181 -34.62 14.36 10.53
CA ASN A 181 -35.87 14.97 10.86
C ASN A 181 -36.58 15.55 9.63
N GLU A 182 -35.86 16.26 8.77
CA GLU A 182 -36.39 16.74 7.50
C GLU A 182 -36.82 15.60 6.57
N ALA A 183 -35.97 14.53 6.48
CA ALA A 183 -36.31 13.35 5.70
C ALA A 183 -37.59 12.65 6.18
N PHE A 184 -37.78 12.57 7.51
CA PHE A 184 -38.99 12.00 8.10
C PHE A 184 -40.22 12.86 7.84
N ILE A 185 -40.12 14.17 8.02
CA ILE A 185 -41.25 15.10 7.77
C ILE A 185 -41.69 15.04 6.30
N ALA A 186 -40.73 15.02 5.37
CA ALA A 186 -41.03 15.04 3.94
C ALA A 186 -41.56 13.71 3.38
N TYR A 187 -41.01 12.58 3.85
CA TYR A 187 -41.22 11.27 3.22
C TYR A 187 -41.55 10.14 4.22
N GLY A 188 -41.67 10.43 5.51
CA GLY A 188 -42.05 9.48 6.56
C GLY A 188 -40.99 8.43 6.90
N HIS A 189 -41.38 7.42 7.63
CA HIS A 189 -40.58 6.33 8.15
C HIS A 189 -39.73 5.63 7.07
N LYS A 190 -40.29 5.43 5.86
CA LYS A 190 -39.61 4.76 4.76
C LYS A 190 -38.35 5.48 4.37
N ALA A 191 -38.33 6.80 4.35
CA ALA A 191 -37.14 7.58 3.96
C ALA A 191 -36.01 7.42 4.96
N VAL A 192 -36.29 7.36 6.25
CA VAL A 192 -35.28 7.10 7.30
C VAL A 192 -34.69 5.71 7.11
N THR A 193 -35.54 4.69 6.95
CA THR A 193 -35.09 3.31 6.72
C THR A 193 -34.22 3.18 5.45
N GLU A 194 -34.62 3.82 4.34
CA GLU A 194 -33.83 3.81 3.11
C GLU A 194 -32.49 4.55 3.28
N THR A 195 -32.47 5.66 4.04
CA THR A 195 -31.25 6.41 4.33
C THR A 195 -30.26 5.54 5.10
N MET A 196 -30.72 4.84 6.14
CA MET A 196 -29.87 3.91 6.91
C MET A 196 -29.38 2.74 6.07
N ASN A 197 -30.26 2.09 5.30
CA ASN A 197 -29.90 0.94 4.48
C ASN A 197 -28.92 1.28 3.35
N ARG A 198 -28.89 2.53 2.91
CA ARG A 198 -27.98 3.03 1.86
C ARG A 198 -26.72 3.69 2.41
N ALA A 199 -26.49 3.61 3.72
CA ALA A 199 -25.28 4.14 4.34
C ALA A 199 -24.01 3.52 3.72
N LYS A 200 -23.02 4.35 3.40
CA LYS A 200 -21.79 3.96 2.71
C LYS A 200 -20.63 3.95 3.69
N TRP A 201 -19.76 2.96 3.57
CA TRP A 201 -18.49 2.95 4.28
C TRP A 201 -17.61 4.12 3.87
N PHE A 202 -16.86 4.65 4.83
CA PHE A 202 -15.74 5.53 4.49
C PHE A 202 -14.68 4.73 3.73
N GLU A 203 -14.12 5.36 2.71
CA GLU A 203 -12.97 4.80 2.00
C GLU A 203 -11.76 4.74 2.93
N VAL A 204 -11.09 3.60 2.91
CA VAL A 204 -9.83 3.39 3.64
C VAL A 204 -8.76 3.11 2.60
N ASP A 205 -7.78 4.01 2.52
CA ASP A 205 -6.67 3.86 1.57
C ASP A 205 -5.98 2.51 1.72
N GLY A 206 -5.78 1.86 0.58
CA GLY A 206 -5.12 0.55 0.53
C GLY A 206 -6.06 -0.64 0.66
N VAL A 207 -7.38 -0.43 0.83
CA VAL A 207 -8.40 -1.50 0.88
C VAL A 207 -9.39 -1.30 -0.26
N TYR A 208 -9.34 -2.18 -1.26
CA TYR A 208 -10.14 -2.07 -2.47
C TYR A 208 -10.77 -3.42 -2.84
N ARG A 209 -11.96 -3.39 -3.41
CA ARG A 209 -12.51 -4.54 -4.15
C ARG A 209 -11.85 -4.62 -5.52
N MET A 210 -11.85 -5.80 -6.13
CA MET A 210 -11.28 -5.99 -7.46
C MET A 210 -11.86 -5.04 -8.52
N SER A 211 -13.15 -4.71 -8.43
CA SER A 211 -13.83 -3.77 -9.34
C SER A 211 -13.42 -2.31 -9.17
N GLU A 212 -12.80 -1.97 -8.04
CA GLU A 212 -12.34 -0.61 -7.71
C GLU A 212 -10.88 -0.39 -8.12
N LEU A 213 -10.14 -1.48 -8.38
CA LEU A 213 -8.78 -1.43 -8.87
C LEU A 213 -8.75 -1.18 -10.37
N ALA A 214 -7.90 -0.26 -10.81
CA ALA A 214 -7.63 -0.09 -12.22
C ALA A 214 -7.03 -1.39 -12.78
N PRO A 215 -7.45 -1.83 -13.98
CA PRO A 215 -6.84 -2.99 -14.63
C PRO A 215 -5.33 -2.78 -14.80
N GLU A 216 -4.52 -3.68 -14.24
CA GLU A 216 -3.10 -3.68 -14.55
C GLU A 216 -2.86 -4.24 -15.95
N PRO A 217 -1.99 -3.63 -16.76
CA PRO A 217 -1.63 -4.19 -18.05
C PRO A 217 -0.92 -5.53 -17.86
N TYR A 218 -1.25 -6.50 -18.73
CA TYR A 218 -0.59 -7.80 -18.71
C TYR A 218 0.92 -7.63 -18.91
N ARG A 219 1.69 -8.09 -17.94
CA ARG A 219 3.16 -8.04 -17.98
C ARG A 219 3.68 -9.25 -18.75
N LYS A 220 3.85 -9.08 -20.06
CA LYS A 220 4.30 -10.14 -20.97
C LYS A 220 5.71 -10.62 -20.60
N PRO A 221 5.94 -11.93 -20.42
CA PRO A 221 7.28 -12.49 -20.33
C PRO A 221 7.95 -12.51 -21.70
N HIS A 222 9.28 -12.32 -21.72
CA HIS A 222 10.09 -12.27 -22.94
C HIS A 222 11.17 -13.34 -22.87
N GLU A 223 11.29 -14.11 -23.92
CA GLU A 223 12.27 -15.17 -24.04
C GLU A 223 13.70 -14.61 -24.16
N THR A 224 14.60 -15.19 -23.40
CA THR A 224 16.03 -14.85 -23.47
C THR A 224 16.70 -15.47 -24.70
N GLY A 225 16.18 -16.59 -25.19
CA GLY A 225 16.79 -17.42 -26.22
C GLY A 225 17.96 -18.24 -25.70
N LEU A 226 18.02 -18.50 -24.40
CA LEU A 226 19.08 -19.31 -23.77
C LEU A 226 18.48 -20.44 -22.91
N ILE A 227 17.71 -20.10 -21.87
CA ILE A 227 17.17 -21.05 -20.91
C ILE A 227 15.66 -20.83 -20.71
N ASP A 228 14.92 -20.66 -21.79
CA ASP A 228 13.54 -20.15 -21.80
C ASP A 228 12.50 -21.07 -21.14
N GLU A 229 12.78 -22.36 -20.99
CA GLU A 229 11.95 -23.28 -20.20
C GLU A 229 12.02 -22.95 -18.71
N HIS A 230 13.13 -22.42 -18.26
CA HIS A 230 13.44 -22.16 -16.87
C HIS A 230 13.42 -20.67 -16.53
N TYR A 231 13.68 -19.78 -17.50
CA TYR A 231 13.78 -18.35 -17.27
C TYR A 231 13.43 -17.49 -18.48
N LYS A 232 12.36 -16.72 -18.33
CA LYS A 232 11.98 -15.62 -19.21
C LYS A 232 12.00 -14.31 -18.42
N ILE A 233 12.30 -13.20 -19.08
CA ILE A 233 12.34 -11.90 -18.44
C ILE A 233 10.97 -11.22 -18.52
N ARG A 234 10.49 -10.74 -17.38
CA ARG A 234 9.28 -9.95 -17.27
C ARG A 234 9.59 -8.60 -16.60
N LEU A 235 9.12 -7.51 -17.19
CA LEU A 235 9.29 -6.17 -16.60
C LEU A 235 8.56 -6.05 -15.26
N GLY A 236 9.17 -5.33 -14.33
CA GLY A 236 8.70 -5.18 -12.96
C GLY A 236 9.15 -6.29 -12.00
N ASP A 237 9.92 -7.29 -12.49
CA ASP A 237 10.45 -8.37 -11.65
C ASP A 237 11.92 -8.15 -11.27
N PHE A 238 12.32 -8.81 -10.19
CA PHE A 238 13.66 -8.77 -9.61
C PHE A 238 14.30 -10.17 -9.65
N THR A 239 15.44 -10.26 -10.34
CA THR A 239 16.26 -11.48 -10.44
C THR A 239 17.54 -11.32 -9.65
N VAL A 240 17.88 -12.31 -8.81
CA VAL A 240 19.19 -12.44 -8.20
C VAL A 240 20.00 -13.52 -8.93
N VAL A 241 21.28 -13.24 -9.17
CA VAL A 241 22.22 -14.18 -9.79
C VAL A 241 23.35 -14.44 -8.80
N THR A 242 23.58 -15.71 -8.47
CA THR A 242 24.68 -16.10 -7.60
C THR A 242 25.55 -17.19 -8.22
N GLY A 243 26.67 -17.46 -7.62
CA GLY A 243 27.66 -18.44 -8.05
C GLY A 243 29.03 -18.10 -7.53
N ILE A 244 29.91 -19.07 -7.50
CA ILE A 244 31.28 -18.91 -7.02
C ILE A 244 32.01 -17.85 -7.85
N PRO A 245 32.89 -17.01 -7.26
CA PRO A 245 33.73 -16.10 -8.03
C PRO A 245 34.49 -16.82 -9.18
N GLY A 246 34.48 -16.22 -10.38
CA GLY A 246 35.12 -16.83 -11.57
C GLY A 246 34.28 -17.90 -12.27
N HIS A 247 33.12 -18.35 -11.78
CA HIS A 247 32.30 -19.36 -12.43
C HIS A 247 31.38 -18.83 -13.55
N GLY A 248 31.40 -17.52 -13.87
CA GLY A 248 30.74 -16.99 -15.05
C GLY A 248 29.44 -16.21 -14.83
N LYS A 249 29.14 -15.70 -13.60
CA LYS A 249 27.98 -14.86 -13.33
C LYS A 249 27.85 -13.68 -14.30
N THR A 250 28.86 -12.85 -14.36
CA THR A 250 28.90 -11.67 -15.24
C THR A 250 28.76 -12.06 -16.72
N ALA A 251 29.35 -13.20 -17.12
CA ALA A 251 29.25 -13.70 -18.50
C ALA A 251 27.81 -14.11 -18.83
N LEU A 252 27.09 -14.78 -17.91
CA LEU A 252 25.67 -15.10 -18.06
C LEU A 252 24.81 -13.84 -18.15
N ILE A 253 25.00 -12.89 -17.23
CA ILE A 253 24.26 -11.62 -17.22
C ILE A 253 24.47 -10.87 -18.54
N ASN A 254 25.73 -10.78 -19.00
CA ASN A 254 26.07 -10.14 -20.28
C ASN A 254 25.37 -10.82 -21.46
N ASP A 255 25.44 -12.16 -21.54
CA ASP A 255 24.81 -12.91 -22.65
C ASP A 255 23.30 -12.69 -22.67
N ILE A 256 22.63 -12.79 -21.51
CA ILE A 256 21.17 -12.52 -21.39
C ILE A 256 20.86 -11.08 -21.82
N CYS A 257 21.57 -10.08 -21.30
CA CYS A 257 21.35 -8.68 -21.64
C CYS A 257 21.53 -8.41 -23.13
N CYS A 258 22.60 -8.93 -23.73
CA CYS A 258 22.85 -8.79 -25.15
C CYS A 258 21.76 -9.45 -26.01
N ARG A 259 21.28 -10.63 -25.61
CA ARG A 259 20.16 -11.31 -26.29
C ARG A 259 18.87 -10.49 -26.22
N MET A 260 18.55 -9.92 -25.06
CA MET A 260 17.39 -9.07 -24.88
C MET A 260 17.48 -7.79 -25.72
N THR A 261 18.65 -7.16 -25.73
CA THR A 261 18.91 -5.98 -26.57
C THR A 261 18.77 -6.33 -28.07
N TYR A 262 19.37 -7.42 -28.50
CA TYR A 262 19.36 -7.82 -29.90
C TYR A 262 17.98 -8.23 -30.41
N ARG A 263 17.20 -8.96 -29.57
CA ARG A 263 15.86 -9.47 -29.94
C ARG A 263 14.76 -8.43 -29.81
N TYR A 264 14.84 -7.54 -28.82
CA TYR A 264 13.73 -6.67 -28.46
C TYR A 264 14.10 -5.18 -28.46
N GLY A 265 15.33 -4.81 -28.75
CA GLY A 265 15.79 -3.41 -28.70
C GLY A 265 15.79 -2.83 -27.28
N TRP A 266 15.90 -3.66 -26.25
CA TRP A 266 15.89 -3.19 -24.88
C TRP A 266 17.21 -2.57 -24.47
N GLY A 267 17.16 -1.34 -23.97
CA GLY A 267 18.31 -0.69 -23.37
C GLY A 267 18.67 -1.34 -22.02
N VAL A 268 19.95 -1.35 -21.70
CA VAL A 268 20.54 -1.92 -20.49
C VAL A 268 21.38 -0.88 -19.76
N ALA A 269 21.20 -0.74 -18.45
CA ALA A 269 22.10 0.04 -17.60
C ALA A 269 22.93 -0.90 -16.72
N TYR A 270 24.24 -0.78 -16.79
CA TYR A 270 25.19 -1.52 -15.97
C TYR A 270 25.74 -0.66 -14.84
N ALA A 271 25.53 -1.06 -13.60
CA ALA A 271 26.34 -0.66 -12.46
C ALA A 271 27.31 -1.82 -12.17
N SER A 272 28.48 -1.72 -12.77
CA SER A 272 29.52 -2.74 -12.63
C SER A 272 30.71 -2.17 -11.87
N PHE A 273 30.99 -2.77 -10.73
CA PHE A 273 32.03 -2.28 -9.82
C PHE A 273 33.35 -3.08 -9.97
N GLU A 274 33.27 -4.28 -10.57
CA GLU A 274 34.48 -5.13 -10.84
C GLU A 274 35.02 -4.96 -12.25
N GLN A 275 34.22 -4.50 -13.22
CA GLN A 275 34.61 -4.38 -14.61
C GLN A 275 34.62 -2.94 -15.11
N HIS A 276 35.71 -2.51 -15.72
CA HIS A 276 35.77 -1.17 -16.27
C HIS A 276 35.04 -1.08 -17.63
N PRO A 277 34.12 -0.07 -17.81
CA PRO A 277 33.33 0.03 -19.02
C PRO A 277 34.11 0.04 -20.31
N GLN A 278 35.14 0.87 -20.44
CA GLN A 278 35.92 1.05 -21.68
C GLN A 278 36.82 -0.12 -22.04
N SER A 279 37.36 -0.83 -21.05
CA SER A 279 38.27 -1.95 -21.30
C SER A 279 37.55 -3.30 -21.32
N ASP A 280 36.75 -3.57 -20.34
CA ASP A 280 36.17 -4.89 -20.11
C ASP A 280 34.78 -5.07 -20.74
N HIS A 281 33.84 -4.21 -20.41
CA HIS A 281 32.47 -4.28 -20.98
C HIS A 281 32.54 -4.06 -22.52
N LYS A 282 33.22 -3.03 -22.99
CA LYS A 282 33.33 -2.74 -24.42
C LYS A 282 33.90 -3.92 -25.19
N ARG A 283 34.96 -4.56 -24.66
CA ARG A 283 35.55 -5.77 -25.26
C ARG A 283 34.55 -6.92 -25.31
N ASN A 284 33.85 -7.19 -24.21
CA ASN A 284 32.92 -8.30 -24.11
C ASN A 284 31.68 -8.08 -25.00
N LEU A 285 31.13 -6.88 -25.05
CA LEU A 285 29.97 -6.51 -25.87
C LEU A 285 30.31 -6.55 -27.36
N ARG A 286 31.50 -6.04 -27.77
CA ARG A 286 32.02 -6.17 -29.16
C ARG A 286 32.18 -7.63 -29.57
N THR A 287 32.73 -8.48 -28.68
CA THR A 287 32.88 -9.91 -28.93
C THR A 287 31.54 -10.58 -29.13
N TRP A 288 30.56 -10.26 -28.27
CA TRP A 288 29.20 -10.81 -28.36
C TRP A 288 28.50 -10.36 -29.65
N PHE A 289 28.56 -9.08 -29.98
CA PHE A 289 27.86 -8.51 -31.14
C PHE A 289 28.39 -9.08 -32.46
N ASN A 290 29.72 -9.09 -32.63
CA ASN A 290 30.36 -9.57 -33.86
C ASN A 290 30.54 -11.09 -33.87
N LYS A 291 30.22 -11.82 -32.78
CA LYS A 291 30.49 -13.26 -32.62
C LYS A 291 31.97 -13.64 -32.95
N LYS A 292 32.88 -12.75 -32.57
CA LYS A 292 34.28 -12.83 -32.96
C LYS A 292 35.18 -12.09 -31.97
N LYS A 293 36.28 -12.69 -31.54
CA LYS A 293 37.25 -12.01 -30.64
C LYS A 293 37.66 -10.65 -31.19
N VAL A 294 37.80 -9.63 -30.37
CA VAL A 294 38.13 -8.25 -30.76
C VAL A 294 39.43 -8.16 -31.55
N ILE A 295 40.43 -9.01 -31.24
CA ILE A 295 41.71 -9.06 -31.95
C ILE A 295 41.57 -9.48 -33.43
N HIS A 296 40.45 -10.09 -33.82
CA HIS A 296 40.19 -10.54 -35.18
C HIS A 296 39.13 -9.67 -35.88
N GLN A 297 38.60 -8.62 -35.23
CA GLN A 297 37.59 -7.72 -35.80
C GLN A 297 38.24 -6.62 -36.63
N THR A 298 37.64 -6.29 -37.77
CA THR A 298 38.00 -5.10 -38.55
C THR A 298 37.57 -3.82 -37.83
N ASP A 299 38.09 -2.68 -38.31
CA ASP A 299 37.69 -1.39 -37.71
C ASP A 299 36.23 -1.05 -38.01
N GLU A 300 35.67 -1.48 -39.15
CA GLU A 300 34.24 -1.36 -39.47
C GLU A 300 33.38 -2.25 -38.57
N GLU A 301 33.84 -3.47 -38.26
CA GLU A 301 33.13 -4.35 -37.29
C GLU A 301 33.11 -3.74 -35.89
N LYS A 302 34.26 -3.18 -35.45
CA LYS A 302 34.35 -2.48 -34.16
C LYS A 302 33.47 -1.25 -34.13
N ALA A 303 33.45 -0.42 -35.18
CA ALA A 303 32.62 0.79 -35.25
C ALA A 303 31.14 0.46 -35.18
N ARG A 304 30.64 -0.54 -35.93
CA ARG A 304 29.25 -0.99 -35.85
C ARG A 304 28.87 -1.52 -34.46
N ALA A 305 29.79 -2.23 -33.80
CA ALA A 305 29.55 -2.69 -32.44
C ALA A 305 29.53 -1.53 -31.45
N ASP A 306 30.39 -0.52 -31.63
CA ASP A 306 30.39 0.68 -30.80
C ASP A 306 29.07 1.48 -30.92
N ASP A 307 28.60 1.68 -32.15
CA ASP A 307 27.29 2.33 -32.39
C ASP A 307 26.15 1.57 -31.73
N TRP A 308 26.19 0.23 -31.80
CA TRP A 308 25.20 -0.61 -31.12
C TRP A 308 25.30 -0.49 -29.60
N ILE A 309 26.53 -0.45 -29.04
CA ILE A 309 26.74 -0.26 -27.59
C ILE A 309 26.23 1.11 -27.14
N ASP A 310 26.60 2.17 -27.83
CA ASP A 310 26.23 3.55 -27.46
C ASP A 310 24.71 3.77 -27.51
N ASN A 311 24.02 3.11 -28.44
CA ASN A 311 22.56 3.22 -28.57
C ASN A 311 21.78 2.38 -27.54
N ASN A 312 22.38 1.36 -26.93
CA ASN A 312 21.63 0.41 -26.12
C ASN A 312 22.15 0.23 -24.70
N PHE A 313 23.38 0.64 -24.40
CA PHE A 313 23.97 0.42 -23.08
C PHE A 313 24.37 1.73 -22.43
N SER A 314 24.01 1.88 -21.16
CA SER A 314 24.51 2.94 -20.30
C SER A 314 25.26 2.36 -19.12
N PHE A 315 26.24 3.10 -18.60
CA PHE A 315 27.07 2.63 -17.51
C PHE A 315 26.97 3.60 -16.33
N ILE A 316 26.63 3.06 -15.17
CA ILE A 316 26.58 3.78 -13.91
C ILE A 316 27.96 3.60 -13.25
N VAL A 317 28.74 4.68 -13.26
CA VAL A 317 30.12 4.67 -12.78
C VAL A 317 30.27 5.64 -11.64
N PRO A 318 30.69 5.19 -10.44
CA PRO A 318 30.93 6.10 -9.32
C PRO A 318 32.18 6.96 -9.58
N GLY A 319 32.15 8.20 -9.07
CA GLY A 319 33.33 9.03 -8.93
C GLY A 319 34.25 8.52 -7.81
N PHE A 320 35.46 9.06 -7.71
CA PHE A 320 36.45 8.62 -6.71
C PHE A 320 36.02 8.88 -5.26
N GLU A 321 35.12 9.85 -5.02
CA GLU A 321 34.64 10.26 -3.70
C GLU A 321 33.19 9.87 -3.45
N ASP A 322 32.57 9.11 -4.38
CA ASP A 322 31.18 8.73 -4.23
C ASP A 322 31.02 7.53 -3.28
N ASP A 323 30.15 7.67 -2.29
CA ASP A 323 29.65 6.54 -1.51
C ASP A 323 28.55 5.85 -2.32
N VAL A 324 28.78 4.61 -2.74
CA VAL A 324 27.86 3.83 -3.57
C VAL A 324 26.73 3.23 -2.73
N THR A 325 25.95 4.10 -2.11
CA THR A 325 24.82 3.69 -1.28
C THR A 325 23.64 3.19 -2.12
N LEU A 326 22.67 2.53 -1.48
CA LEU A 326 21.43 2.10 -2.14
C LEU A 326 20.68 3.28 -2.78
N THR A 327 20.61 4.42 -2.10
CA THR A 327 19.94 5.63 -2.61
C THR A 327 20.67 6.16 -3.83
N TRP A 328 22.00 6.31 -3.74
CA TRP A 328 22.85 6.73 -4.85
C TRP A 328 22.64 5.87 -6.09
N MET A 329 22.61 4.53 -5.90
CA MET A 329 22.43 3.57 -6.97
C MET A 329 21.06 3.69 -7.66
N LEU A 330 19.98 3.77 -6.85
CA LEU A 330 18.63 3.84 -7.39
C LEU A 330 18.34 5.17 -8.11
N GLU A 331 18.93 6.28 -7.68
CA GLU A 331 18.81 7.57 -8.37
C GLU A 331 19.44 7.53 -9.75
N ARG A 332 20.65 6.94 -9.92
CA ARG A 332 21.33 6.83 -11.20
C ARG A 332 20.66 5.82 -12.11
N ALA A 333 20.17 4.73 -11.55
CA ALA A 333 19.31 3.80 -12.27
C ALA A 333 18.04 4.48 -12.80
N ALA A 334 17.39 5.32 -11.97
CA ALA A 334 16.23 6.10 -12.42
C ALA A 334 16.59 7.08 -13.55
N ALA A 335 17.74 7.75 -13.46
CA ALA A 335 18.23 8.62 -14.53
C ALA A 335 18.43 7.84 -15.83
N SER A 336 19.06 6.64 -15.78
CA SER A 336 19.22 5.78 -16.95
C SER A 336 17.88 5.35 -17.56
N VAL A 337 16.90 5.03 -16.75
CA VAL A 337 15.55 4.69 -17.24
C VAL A 337 14.88 5.88 -17.92
N ILE A 338 14.92 7.07 -17.28
CA ILE A 338 14.23 8.26 -17.77
C ILE A 338 14.91 8.85 -19.01
N GLN A 339 16.24 8.93 -19.01
CA GLN A 339 17.01 9.59 -20.07
C GLN A 339 17.30 8.68 -21.26
N HIS A 340 17.53 7.40 -21.03
CA HIS A 340 17.94 6.43 -22.06
C HIS A 340 16.90 5.34 -22.33
N GLY A 341 15.77 5.34 -21.61
CA GLY A 341 14.69 4.37 -21.85
C GLY A 341 15.05 2.91 -21.56
N VAL A 342 16.05 2.65 -20.69
CA VAL A 342 16.52 1.28 -20.41
C VAL A 342 15.40 0.44 -19.81
N LYS A 343 15.42 -0.85 -20.13
CA LYS A 343 14.46 -1.85 -19.64
C LYS A 343 15.09 -2.85 -18.69
N ILE A 344 16.40 -2.95 -18.67
CA ILE A 344 17.15 -3.82 -17.76
C ILE A 344 18.15 -2.96 -17.00
N VAL A 345 18.19 -3.12 -15.68
CA VAL A 345 19.23 -2.55 -14.81
C VAL A 345 19.98 -3.70 -14.17
N VAL A 346 21.30 -3.65 -14.23
CA VAL A 346 22.21 -4.67 -13.68
C VAL A 346 23.04 -4.03 -12.57
N ILE A 347 23.12 -4.69 -11.42
CA ILE A 347 24.05 -4.38 -10.32
C ILE A 347 24.99 -5.57 -10.16
N ASP A 348 26.29 -5.39 -10.42
CA ASP A 348 27.27 -6.48 -10.44
C ASP A 348 28.60 -6.05 -9.80
N PRO A 349 28.89 -6.49 -8.53
CA PRO A 349 27.98 -7.18 -7.63
C PRO A 349 27.41 -6.27 -6.49
N TRP A 350 26.38 -6.74 -5.78
CA TRP A 350 25.83 -6.15 -4.56
C TRP A 350 26.87 -5.93 -3.46
N ASN A 351 27.84 -6.86 -3.37
CA ASN A 351 28.83 -6.87 -2.29
C ASN A 351 29.83 -5.70 -2.35
N GLU A 352 29.95 -5.03 -3.48
CA GLU A 352 30.82 -3.85 -3.68
C GLU A 352 30.09 -2.52 -3.40
N MET A 353 28.81 -2.56 -3.04
CA MET A 353 28.08 -1.36 -2.64
C MET A 353 28.32 -1.02 -1.18
N ASP A 354 28.25 0.27 -0.85
CA ASP A 354 28.29 0.74 0.52
C ASP A 354 26.97 0.46 1.24
N HIS A 355 27.04 -0.34 2.30
CA HIS A 355 25.88 -0.71 3.08
C HIS A 355 25.69 0.30 4.22
N ASP A 356 25.23 1.53 3.86
CA ASP A 356 24.89 2.57 4.84
C ASP A 356 23.64 2.16 5.64
N ARG A 357 23.87 1.68 6.86
CA ARG A 357 22.85 1.10 7.73
C ARG A 357 22.51 2.04 8.88
N PRO A 358 21.21 2.28 9.15
CA PRO A 358 20.79 2.94 10.37
C PRO A 358 21.39 2.26 11.63
N ARG A 359 21.65 3.04 12.67
CA ARG A 359 22.17 2.51 13.96
C ARG A 359 21.25 1.40 14.47
N GLY A 360 21.83 0.25 14.80
CA GLY A 360 21.12 -0.91 15.34
C GLY A 360 20.54 -1.87 14.29
N MET A 361 20.60 -1.55 13.00
CA MET A 361 20.15 -2.46 11.94
C MET A 361 21.28 -3.46 11.59
N SER A 362 20.98 -4.74 11.65
CA SER A 362 21.89 -5.80 11.20
C SER A 362 22.04 -5.79 9.67
N LEU A 363 23.11 -6.39 9.14
CA LEU A 363 23.31 -6.51 7.69
C LEU A 363 22.19 -7.34 7.03
N THR A 364 21.71 -8.38 7.72
CA THR A 364 20.57 -9.19 7.26
C THR A 364 19.29 -8.37 7.11
N GLU A 365 18.97 -7.52 8.09
CA GLU A 365 17.81 -6.63 8.04
C GLU A 365 17.95 -5.60 6.92
N TYR A 366 19.14 -5.01 6.77
CA TYR A 366 19.43 -4.06 5.69
C TYR A 366 19.30 -4.70 4.32
N THR A 367 19.84 -5.90 4.12
CA THR A 367 19.67 -6.66 2.87
C THR A 367 18.20 -6.89 2.57
N GLY A 368 17.42 -7.25 3.61
CA GLY A 368 15.96 -7.40 3.47
C GLY A 368 15.24 -6.12 3.09
N PHE A 369 15.70 -4.97 3.59
CA PHE A 369 15.23 -3.64 3.23
C PHE A 369 15.62 -3.29 1.78
N ALA A 370 16.88 -3.47 1.40
CA ALA A 370 17.37 -3.17 0.07
C ALA A 370 16.63 -3.97 -1.02
N ILE A 371 16.40 -5.26 -0.81
CA ILE A 371 15.61 -6.08 -1.75
C ILE A 371 14.18 -5.55 -1.90
N LYS A 372 13.56 -5.04 -0.81
CA LYS A 372 12.24 -4.40 -0.90
C LYS A 372 12.30 -3.15 -1.78
N GLN A 373 13.33 -2.32 -1.64
CA GLN A 373 13.54 -1.12 -2.48
C GLN A 373 13.78 -1.50 -3.94
N PHE A 374 14.61 -2.50 -4.22
CA PHE A 374 14.86 -3.01 -5.57
C PHE A 374 13.56 -3.46 -6.26
N LYS A 375 12.71 -4.20 -5.56
CA LYS A 375 11.42 -4.64 -6.11
C LYS A 375 10.44 -3.49 -6.32
N ALA A 376 10.37 -2.55 -5.40
CA ALA A 376 9.55 -1.35 -5.54
C ALA A 376 10.01 -0.52 -6.75
N PHE A 377 11.33 -0.36 -6.93
CA PHE A 377 11.94 0.33 -8.05
C PHE A 377 11.61 -0.35 -9.38
N ALA A 378 11.84 -1.66 -9.48
CA ALA A 378 11.54 -2.43 -10.70
C ALA A 378 10.08 -2.28 -11.13
N ARG A 379 9.14 -2.36 -10.17
CA ARG A 379 7.69 -2.18 -10.42
C ARG A 379 7.34 -0.75 -10.80
N LYS A 380 7.87 0.24 -10.07
CA LYS A 380 7.60 1.66 -10.32
C LYS A 380 7.99 2.08 -11.73
N TYR A 381 9.18 1.66 -12.16
CA TYR A 381 9.73 2.05 -13.46
C TYR A 381 9.45 1.04 -14.58
N GLN A 382 8.76 -0.07 -14.28
CA GLN A 382 8.45 -1.15 -15.23
C GLN A 382 9.72 -1.61 -15.97
N ILE A 383 10.78 -1.92 -15.21
CA ILE A 383 12.07 -2.46 -15.68
C ILE A 383 12.32 -3.84 -15.05
N HIS A 384 13.23 -4.59 -15.63
CA HIS A 384 13.77 -5.79 -15.02
C HIS A 384 15.05 -5.48 -14.28
N LEU A 385 15.15 -5.84 -13.02
CA LEU A 385 16.34 -5.60 -12.22
C LEU A 385 17.09 -6.92 -11.99
N ILE A 386 18.36 -6.97 -12.34
CA ILE A 386 19.27 -8.10 -12.11
C ILE A 386 20.33 -7.67 -11.11
N VAL A 387 20.48 -8.44 -10.03
CA VAL A 387 21.54 -8.20 -9.04
C VAL A 387 22.41 -9.44 -8.91
N ALA A 388 23.70 -9.30 -9.17
CA ALA A 388 24.68 -10.32 -8.83
C ALA A 388 25.06 -10.22 -7.35
N ALA A 389 25.05 -11.34 -6.66
CA ALA A 389 25.41 -11.41 -5.24
C ALA A 389 26.34 -12.63 -5.01
N HIS A 390 27.42 -12.40 -4.26
CA HIS A 390 28.38 -13.45 -3.98
C HIS A 390 27.88 -14.39 -2.87
N PRO A 391 28.11 -15.72 -3.00
CA PRO A 391 27.88 -16.63 -1.89
C PRO A 391 28.89 -16.34 -0.77
N ALA A 392 28.51 -16.72 0.46
CA ALA A 392 29.44 -16.78 1.57
C ALA A 392 30.58 -17.77 1.24
N LYS A 393 31.71 -17.63 1.94
CA LYS A 393 32.88 -18.46 1.71
C LYS A 393 32.53 -19.95 1.83
N GLN A 394 32.56 -20.66 0.71
CA GLN A 394 32.30 -22.09 0.65
C GLN A 394 33.56 -22.90 0.90
N GLN A 395 33.41 -24.05 1.54
CA GLN A 395 34.48 -25.01 1.70
C GLN A 395 34.58 -25.90 0.46
N LYS A 396 35.80 -26.23 0.07
CA LYS A 396 36.04 -27.25 -0.95
C LYS A 396 35.73 -28.64 -0.40
N LYS A 397 35.20 -29.49 -1.25
CA LYS A 397 35.08 -30.93 -0.99
C LYS A 397 36.45 -31.59 -0.90
N GLU A 398 36.49 -32.86 -0.46
CA GLU A 398 37.74 -33.63 -0.39
C GLU A 398 38.47 -33.78 -1.75
N ASP A 399 37.70 -33.78 -2.83
CA ASP A 399 38.21 -33.84 -4.21
C ASP A 399 38.71 -32.47 -4.73
N GLY A 400 38.70 -31.44 -3.91
CA GLY A 400 39.12 -30.08 -4.27
C GLY A 400 38.08 -29.25 -5.03
N THR A 401 36.93 -29.82 -5.36
CA THR A 401 35.83 -29.13 -6.06
C THR A 401 34.94 -28.37 -5.07
N TYR A 402 34.07 -27.51 -5.60
CA TYR A 402 33.03 -26.85 -4.82
C TYR A 402 31.65 -27.49 -5.06
N SER A 403 30.81 -27.50 -4.08
CA SER A 403 29.39 -27.81 -4.28
C SER A 403 28.72 -26.71 -5.10
N VAL A 404 27.70 -27.07 -5.87
CA VAL A 404 26.84 -26.07 -6.51
C VAL A 404 26.18 -25.23 -5.42
N PRO A 405 26.40 -23.90 -5.40
CA PRO A 405 25.80 -23.05 -4.39
C PRO A 405 24.26 -23.00 -4.52
N THR A 406 23.62 -22.67 -3.44
CA THR A 406 22.18 -22.37 -3.41
C THR A 406 21.97 -20.87 -3.17
N LEU A 407 20.76 -20.39 -3.33
CA LEU A 407 20.41 -19.00 -2.99
C LEU A 407 20.48 -18.69 -1.49
N TYR A 408 20.48 -19.73 -0.64
CA TYR A 408 20.68 -19.59 0.82
C TYR A 408 22.15 -19.39 1.17
N ASP A 409 23.04 -19.75 0.27
CA ASP A 409 24.49 -19.56 0.46
C ASP A 409 24.95 -18.13 0.15
N ILE A 410 24.09 -17.28 -0.40
CA ILE A 410 24.42 -15.88 -0.63
C ILE A 410 24.71 -15.20 0.71
N SER A 411 25.83 -14.45 0.75
CA SER A 411 26.24 -13.73 1.96
C SER A 411 25.11 -12.88 2.52
N ASP A 412 25.11 -12.82 3.84
CA ASP A 412 24.37 -11.84 4.63
C ASP A 412 22.87 -12.08 4.82
N SER A 413 22.17 -12.90 4.00
CA SER A 413 20.73 -13.07 4.25
C SER A 413 20.03 -14.16 3.43
N ALA A 414 19.23 -14.99 4.12
CA ALA A 414 18.20 -15.83 3.49
C ALA A 414 17.10 -15.02 2.75
N HIS A 415 17.09 -13.68 2.90
CA HIS A 415 16.14 -12.83 2.20
C HIS A 415 16.31 -12.86 0.67
N TRP A 416 17.49 -13.18 0.16
CA TRP A 416 17.72 -13.35 -1.27
C TRP A 416 16.79 -14.41 -1.84
N TYR A 417 16.79 -15.61 -1.23
CA TYR A 417 15.85 -16.66 -1.63
C TYR A 417 14.39 -16.26 -1.40
N ASN A 418 14.08 -15.76 -0.21
CA ASN A 418 12.69 -15.52 0.17
C ASN A 418 12.01 -14.44 -0.66
N LYS A 419 12.73 -13.37 -1.02
CA LYS A 419 12.15 -12.16 -1.58
C LYS A 419 12.35 -11.99 -3.10
N CYS A 420 13.32 -12.65 -3.75
CA CYS A 420 13.47 -12.53 -5.20
C CYS A 420 12.26 -13.10 -5.95
N ASP A 421 12.03 -12.63 -7.16
CA ASP A 421 11.01 -13.18 -8.06
C ASP A 421 11.59 -14.36 -8.84
N VAL A 422 12.87 -14.24 -9.27
CA VAL A 422 13.67 -15.32 -9.86
C VAL A 422 15.05 -15.37 -9.20
N GLY A 423 15.59 -16.56 -9.04
CA GLY A 423 16.94 -16.78 -8.55
C GLY A 423 17.72 -17.72 -9.46
N LEU A 424 18.82 -17.22 -10.00
CA LEU A 424 19.72 -17.97 -10.88
C LEU A 424 21.01 -18.34 -10.16
N VAL A 425 21.54 -19.52 -10.45
CA VAL A 425 22.81 -19.99 -9.95
C VAL A 425 23.70 -20.39 -11.13
N VAL A 426 24.94 -19.90 -11.12
CA VAL A 426 25.94 -20.25 -12.13
C VAL A 426 27.04 -21.04 -11.46
N HIS A 427 27.28 -22.24 -11.92
CA HIS A 427 28.36 -23.11 -11.43
C HIS A 427 29.14 -23.75 -12.57
N ARG A 428 30.45 -23.64 -12.52
CA ARG A 428 31.36 -24.23 -13.54
C ARG A 428 32.11 -25.38 -12.91
N ASP A 429 32.16 -26.49 -13.63
CA ASP A 429 32.97 -27.63 -13.33
C ASP A 429 33.70 -28.15 -14.61
N GLU A 430 34.22 -29.37 -14.56
CA GLU A 430 34.97 -29.99 -15.69
C GLU A 430 34.06 -30.33 -16.88
N THR A 431 32.76 -30.50 -16.65
CA THR A 431 31.77 -30.87 -17.69
C THR A 431 31.23 -29.65 -18.43
N GLY A 432 31.28 -28.47 -17.81
CA GLY A 432 30.76 -27.24 -18.38
C GLY A 432 30.32 -26.23 -17.35
N THR A 433 29.27 -25.50 -17.68
CA THR A 433 28.65 -24.54 -16.78
C THR A 433 27.18 -24.92 -16.56
N ILE A 434 26.80 -25.18 -15.31
CA ILE A 434 25.42 -25.40 -14.90
C ILE A 434 24.78 -24.03 -14.76
N LEU A 435 23.73 -23.79 -15.55
CA LEU A 435 22.84 -22.62 -15.45
C LEU A 435 21.55 -23.11 -14.77
N ARG A 436 21.43 -22.82 -13.47
CA ARG A 436 20.29 -23.27 -12.66
C ARG A 436 19.31 -22.13 -12.40
N THR A 437 18.05 -22.33 -12.73
CA THR A 437 16.96 -21.55 -12.16
C THR A 437 16.54 -22.20 -10.83
N ALA A 438 17.11 -21.70 -9.73
CA ALA A 438 16.87 -22.24 -8.39
C ALA A 438 15.52 -21.84 -7.82
N LYS A 439 14.96 -20.74 -8.32
CA LYS A 439 13.65 -20.23 -7.94
C LYS A 439 12.98 -19.49 -9.08
N SER A 440 11.71 -19.71 -9.28
CA SER A 440 10.78 -18.90 -10.06
C SER A 440 9.47 -18.76 -9.28
N LYS A 441 8.87 -17.58 -9.28
CA LYS A 441 7.58 -17.32 -8.62
C LYS A 441 6.37 -17.63 -9.51
N TYR A 442 6.56 -17.58 -10.81
CA TYR A 442 5.49 -17.60 -11.80
C TYR A 442 5.80 -18.65 -12.86
N HIS A 443 5.63 -19.93 -12.50
CA HIS A 443 6.03 -21.07 -13.32
C HIS A 443 5.35 -21.08 -14.69
N ASP A 444 4.09 -20.68 -14.74
CA ASP A 444 3.28 -20.60 -15.95
C ASP A 444 3.69 -19.49 -16.92
N GLN A 445 4.42 -18.48 -16.44
CA GLN A 445 4.78 -17.30 -17.22
C GLN A 445 6.29 -17.20 -17.46
N ILE A 446 7.08 -17.35 -16.39
CA ILE A 446 8.54 -17.11 -16.42
C ILE A 446 9.31 -18.39 -16.74
N GLY A 447 8.85 -19.52 -16.23
CA GLY A 447 9.50 -20.83 -16.38
C GLY A 447 9.59 -21.57 -15.05
N VAL A 448 9.83 -22.87 -15.11
CA VAL A 448 9.95 -23.74 -13.95
C VAL A 448 11.40 -23.84 -13.47
N PRO A 449 11.67 -23.98 -12.16
CA PRO A 449 13.01 -24.29 -11.68
C PRO A 449 13.60 -25.51 -12.38
N GLY A 450 14.89 -25.44 -12.75
CA GLY A 450 15.59 -26.50 -13.43
C GLY A 450 17.02 -26.11 -13.81
N ASP A 451 17.75 -27.04 -14.37
CA ASP A 451 19.16 -26.93 -14.70
C ASP A 451 19.39 -27.11 -16.19
N GLU A 452 20.25 -26.28 -16.76
CA GLU A 452 20.79 -26.43 -18.11
C GLU A 452 22.32 -26.54 -18.06
N LEU A 453 22.87 -27.49 -18.78
CA LEU A 453 24.30 -27.58 -19.02
C LEU A 453 24.65 -26.71 -20.23
N ALA A 454 25.62 -25.81 -20.08
CA ALA A 454 26.03 -24.89 -21.12
C ALA A 454 27.54 -24.81 -21.21
N LEU A 455 28.06 -24.50 -22.42
CA LEU A 455 29.46 -24.20 -22.67
C LEU A 455 29.63 -22.73 -22.98
N PHE A 456 30.51 -22.05 -22.26
CA PHE A 456 30.85 -20.67 -22.58
C PHE A 456 31.77 -20.61 -23.76
N ASN A 457 31.33 -19.98 -24.83
CA ASN A 457 32.12 -19.81 -26.05
C ASN A 457 32.90 -18.49 -26.00
N ILE A 458 34.19 -18.57 -25.67
CA ILE A 458 35.10 -17.41 -25.59
C ILE A 458 35.17 -16.63 -26.91
N SER A 459 34.97 -17.28 -28.04
CA SER A 459 35.06 -16.64 -29.35
C SER A 459 33.83 -15.83 -29.70
N THR A 460 32.66 -16.20 -29.18
CA THR A 460 31.39 -15.52 -29.43
C THR A 460 30.91 -14.68 -28.23
N GLY A 461 31.53 -14.89 -27.07
CA GLY A 461 31.13 -14.20 -25.83
C GLY A 461 29.77 -14.61 -25.25
N GLY A 462 29.20 -15.74 -25.69
CA GLY A 462 27.91 -16.24 -25.25
C GLY A 462 27.97 -17.69 -24.77
N TYR A 463 26.84 -18.18 -24.27
CA TYR A 463 26.63 -19.57 -23.87
C TYR A 463 25.93 -20.35 -24.97
N ASP A 464 26.37 -21.58 -25.20
CA ASP A 464 25.71 -22.58 -26.03
C ASP A 464 25.20 -23.71 -25.13
N ILE A 465 23.90 -24.01 -25.20
CA ILE A 465 23.28 -25.08 -24.41
C ILE A 465 23.70 -26.43 -24.98
N VAL A 466 24.15 -27.33 -24.11
CA VAL A 466 24.47 -28.72 -24.48
C VAL A 466 23.14 -29.48 -24.65
N PRO A 467 22.87 -30.07 -25.84
CA PRO A 467 21.71 -30.89 -26.06
C PRO A 467 21.62 -32.05 -25.08
N GLU A 468 20.41 -32.42 -24.64
CA GLU A 468 20.18 -33.54 -23.65
C GLU A 468 20.87 -34.84 -24.09
N GLU A 469 20.88 -35.12 -25.38
CA GLU A 469 21.48 -36.32 -25.97
C GLU A 469 23.03 -36.37 -25.80
N LEU A 470 23.66 -35.24 -25.43
CA LEU A 470 25.12 -35.12 -25.26
C LEU A 470 25.55 -34.84 -23.82
N ARG A 471 24.62 -34.88 -22.87
CA ARG A 471 24.85 -34.63 -21.42
C ARG A 471 25.37 -35.85 -20.67
#